data_49447ba4a5ccc5572b8aa62336c1ab26
#
_entry.id   49447ba4a5ccc5572b8aa62336c1ab26
#
_cell.length_a   1.000
_cell.length_b   1.000
_cell.length_c   1.000
_cell.angle_alpha   90.00
_cell.angle_beta   90.00
_cell.angle_gamma   90.00
#
_symmetry.space_group_name_H-M   'P 1'
#
loop_
_entity.id
_entity.type
_entity.pdbx_description
1 polymer ?
#
loop_
_entity_poly.entity_id
_entity_poly.type
_entity_poly.pdbx_seq_one_letter_code
_entity_poly.pdbx_strand_id
1 'polypeptide(L)'
;YTPNKTKITFEEYYREHGYISEAGASEEDNYGKDSVTAFMLLNGEKTENTAYRFGDVWYFKKDFIDEKLNHRFYHDAANDELIYTTPTKIVTIPFDSQAYYVGDKVKKEHYVIARHIGDEIYIAVDFIKERADFIYEVRTEPYRMLVVTEYGDREYVHIGDEGTVRTGASIKDEILAIGDDGIYWAVTGDDGDWTELTTDDGIRGYIRTKELEGSFTVTTANDYQAPIYTSVSRKDKVNMVWHAVYDLNDNGKIYSLLDAAQGVNVVSPTWYQQIG
;
A
#
# COMPACT_ATOMS: atom_id res chain seq x y z
N TYR A 1 17.39 -35.57 25.75
CA TYR A 1 16.79 -34.23 25.88
C TYR A 1 15.31 -34.35 25.54
N THR A 2 14.41 -33.89 26.45
CA THR A 2 12.97 -33.92 26.21
C THR A 2 12.57 -32.64 25.43
N PRO A 3 11.89 -32.75 24.27
CA PRO A 3 11.40 -31.61 23.54
C PRO A 3 10.36 -30.80 24.34
N ASN A 4 10.30 -29.47 24.10
CA ASN A 4 9.20 -28.65 24.58
C ASN A 4 7.90 -29.05 23.84
N LYS A 5 6.79 -29.17 24.55
CA LYS A 5 5.47 -29.51 24.02
C LYS A 5 4.48 -28.34 24.13
N THR A 6 4.91 -27.20 24.63
CA THR A 6 4.07 -25.99 24.72
C THR A 6 3.77 -25.51 23.29
N LYS A 7 2.48 -25.37 23.00
CA LYS A 7 1.98 -24.81 21.75
C LYS A 7 1.52 -23.39 22.02
N ILE A 8 1.93 -22.43 21.20
CA ILE A 8 1.43 -21.06 21.24
C ILE A 8 0.52 -20.80 20.05
N THR A 9 -0.41 -19.92 20.22
CA THR A 9 -1.29 -19.45 19.13
C THR A 9 -0.60 -18.38 18.30
N PHE A 10 -1.07 -18.16 17.08
CA PHE A 10 -0.59 -17.04 16.26
C PHE A 10 -0.89 -15.68 16.89
N GLU A 11 -1.98 -15.56 17.65
CA GLU A 11 -2.28 -14.34 18.40
C GLU A 11 -1.22 -14.08 19.49
N GLU A 12 -0.81 -15.10 20.25
CA GLU A 12 0.29 -14.99 21.21
C GLU A 12 1.59 -14.59 20.53
N TYR A 13 1.91 -15.25 19.40
CA TYR A 13 3.08 -14.88 18.58
C TYR A 13 3.04 -13.40 18.15
N TYR A 14 1.91 -12.92 17.62
CA TYR A 14 1.78 -11.52 17.19
C TYR A 14 1.92 -10.55 18.36
N ARG A 15 1.42 -10.91 19.54
CA ARG A 15 1.57 -10.09 20.74
C ARG A 15 3.03 -10.02 21.20
N GLU A 16 3.72 -11.14 21.28
CA GLU A 16 5.13 -11.21 21.68
C GLU A 16 6.06 -10.49 20.72
N HIS A 17 5.71 -10.46 19.41
CA HIS A 17 6.49 -9.77 18.38
C HIS A 17 6.01 -8.34 18.11
N GLY A 18 5.12 -7.81 18.96
CA GLY A 18 4.69 -6.41 18.91
C GLY A 18 3.84 -6.04 17.69
N TYR A 19 3.15 -7.00 17.08
CA TYR A 19 2.17 -6.72 16.02
C TYR A 19 0.86 -6.16 16.61
N ILE A 20 0.50 -6.60 17.79
CA ILE A 20 -0.69 -6.16 18.54
C ILE A 20 -0.29 -5.80 19.98
N SER A 21 -1.02 -4.86 20.58
CA SER A 21 -0.80 -4.47 21.98
C SER A 21 -1.20 -5.58 22.97
N GLU A 22 -0.69 -5.50 24.21
CA GLU A 22 -1.08 -6.43 25.30
C GLU A 22 -2.58 -6.34 25.62
N ALA A 23 -3.23 -5.21 25.34
CA ALA A 23 -4.66 -5.00 25.59
C ALA A 23 -5.58 -5.72 24.58
N GLY A 24 -5.02 -6.37 23.56
CA GLY A 24 -5.77 -7.04 22.49
C GLY A 24 -5.99 -6.15 21.28
N ALA A 25 -6.45 -6.76 20.16
CA ALA A 25 -6.61 -6.12 18.85
C ALA A 25 -7.78 -5.11 18.75
N SER A 26 -8.41 -4.78 19.85
CA SER A 26 -9.48 -3.78 19.95
C SER A 26 -9.10 -2.72 20.98
N GLU A 27 -8.16 -1.83 20.65
CA GLU A 27 -8.32 -0.50 21.19
C GLU A 27 -9.61 0.03 20.56
N GLU A 28 -10.63 0.25 21.39
CA GLU A 28 -11.70 1.20 21.08
C GLU A 28 -11.00 2.56 20.92
N ASP A 29 -10.39 2.76 19.77
CA ASP A 29 -9.90 4.05 19.39
C ASP A 29 -11.08 5.01 19.46
N ASN A 30 -10.88 6.20 20.01
CA ASN A 30 -11.86 7.26 20.24
C ASN A 30 -12.61 7.74 18.95
N TYR A 31 -12.55 6.97 17.86
CA TYR A 31 -13.11 7.30 16.54
C TYR A 31 -14.49 6.71 16.26
N GLY A 32 -15.16 6.15 17.30
CA GLY A 32 -16.54 5.66 17.23
C GLY A 32 -16.66 4.16 17.51
N LYS A 33 -17.79 3.77 18.10
CA LYS A 33 -18.08 2.39 18.57
C LYS A 33 -18.07 1.32 17.47
N ASP A 34 -17.94 1.70 16.18
CA ASP A 34 -18.01 0.81 15.03
C ASP A 34 -16.69 0.76 14.23
N SER A 35 -15.59 1.30 14.76
CA SER A 35 -14.28 1.20 14.10
C SER A 35 -13.54 -0.07 14.52
N VAL A 36 -12.90 -0.72 13.54
CA VAL A 36 -12.03 -1.88 13.74
C VAL A 36 -10.68 -1.56 13.14
N THR A 37 -9.61 -1.93 13.82
CA THR A 37 -8.24 -1.76 13.33
C THR A 37 -7.65 -3.10 12.89
N ALA A 38 -6.75 -3.07 11.92
CA ALA A 38 -5.94 -4.20 11.49
C ALA A 38 -4.49 -3.76 11.34
N PHE A 39 -3.55 -4.51 11.92
CA PHE A 39 -2.15 -4.29 11.58
C PHE A 39 -1.89 -4.68 10.11
N MET A 40 -0.89 -4.07 9.49
CA MET A 40 -0.66 -4.23 8.07
C MET A 40 0.66 -4.93 7.78
N LEU A 41 0.60 -5.87 6.83
CA LEU A 41 1.77 -6.51 6.23
C LEU A 41 1.84 -6.11 4.76
N LEU A 42 3.02 -5.78 4.29
CA LEU A 42 3.31 -5.53 2.89
C LEU A 42 4.27 -6.63 2.38
N ASN A 43 3.83 -7.42 1.42
CA ASN A 43 4.58 -8.56 0.87
C ASN A 43 5.08 -9.54 1.95
N GLY A 44 4.27 -9.74 3.00
CA GLY A 44 4.59 -10.60 4.15
C GLY A 44 5.40 -9.94 5.26
N GLU A 45 5.87 -8.71 5.08
CA GLU A 45 6.66 -7.99 6.08
C GLU A 45 5.78 -7.02 6.88
N LYS A 46 6.02 -6.95 8.20
CA LYS A 46 5.31 -6.02 9.10
C LYS A 46 5.57 -4.57 8.69
N THR A 47 4.53 -3.75 8.70
CA THR A 47 4.63 -2.30 8.56
C THR A 47 4.26 -1.61 9.88
N GLU A 48 4.62 -0.33 10.01
CA GLU A 48 4.17 0.51 11.14
C GLU A 48 2.77 1.12 10.90
N ASN A 49 2.11 0.72 9.81
CA ASN A 49 0.80 1.25 9.44
C ASN A 49 -0.33 0.38 9.98
N THR A 50 -1.45 1.03 10.25
CA THR A 50 -2.70 0.40 10.65
C THR A 50 -3.78 0.72 9.64
N ALA A 51 -4.54 -0.29 9.20
CA ALA A 51 -5.76 -0.08 8.44
C ALA A 51 -6.94 0.10 9.38
N TYR A 52 -7.86 1.00 9.03
CA TYR A 52 -9.09 1.24 9.79
C TYR A 52 -10.30 0.78 8.98
N ARG A 53 -11.28 0.19 9.66
CA ARG A 53 -12.57 -0.15 9.07
C ARG A 53 -13.69 0.66 9.71
N PHE A 54 -14.53 1.28 8.90
CA PHE A 54 -15.77 1.93 9.29
C PHE A 54 -16.94 1.30 8.53
N GLY A 55 -17.86 0.67 9.26
CA GLY A 55 -18.84 -0.21 8.64
C GLY A 55 -18.15 -1.36 7.91
N ASP A 56 -18.38 -1.47 6.60
CA ASP A 56 -17.78 -2.51 5.74
C ASP A 56 -16.58 -2.01 4.92
N VAL A 57 -16.14 -0.74 5.11
CA VAL A 57 -15.12 -0.10 4.27
C VAL A 57 -13.81 0.02 5.02
N TRP A 58 -12.74 -0.49 4.43
CA TRP A 58 -11.38 -0.35 4.91
C TRP A 58 -10.70 0.90 4.36
N TYR A 59 -9.80 1.49 5.15
CA TYR A 59 -9.08 2.71 4.83
C TYR A 59 -7.60 2.54 5.11
N PHE A 60 -6.76 3.04 4.19
CA PHE A 60 -5.32 3.14 4.37
C PHE A 60 -4.91 4.58 4.63
N LYS A 61 -3.89 4.75 5.46
CA LYS A 61 -3.25 6.05 5.68
C LYS A 61 -2.67 6.58 4.37
N LYS A 62 -2.90 7.87 4.09
CA LYS A 62 -2.42 8.53 2.87
C LYS A 62 -0.91 8.39 2.68
N ASP A 63 -0.12 8.51 3.76
CA ASP A 63 1.33 8.39 3.69
C ASP A 63 1.78 7.00 3.22
N PHE A 64 1.13 5.94 3.70
CA PHE A 64 1.37 4.58 3.21
C PHE A 64 1.03 4.45 1.71
N ILE A 65 -0.09 5.05 1.29
CA ILE A 65 -0.49 5.03 -0.11
C ILE A 65 0.53 5.75 -0.98
N ASP A 66 0.96 6.94 -0.57
CA ASP A 66 1.93 7.75 -1.32
C ASP A 66 3.28 7.04 -1.45
N GLU A 67 3.72 6.39 -0.38
CA GLU A 67 5.04 5.76 -0.35
C GLU A 67 5.06 4.41 -1.08
N LYS A 68 4.00 3.59 -0.94
CA LYS A 68 4.02 2.19 -1.34
C LYS A 68 3.11 1.84 -2.52
N LEU A 69 2.08 2.63 -2.78
CA LEU A 69 1.05 2.27 -3.76
C LEU A 69 0.92 3.29 -4.89
N ASN A 70 0.65 4.55 -4.57
CA ASN A 70 0.39 5.60 -5.56
C ASN A 70 0.61 7.01 -5.00
N HIS A 71 1.64 7.70 -5.45
CA HIS A 71 2.07 9.03 -4.99
C HIS A 71 1.29 10.21 -5.61
N ARG A 72 0.12 9.99 -6.20
CA ARG A 72 -0.66 11.03 -6.91
C ARG A 72 -1.78 11.64 -6.08
N PHE A 73 -1.86 11.34 -4.80
CA PHE A 73 -2.82 11.91 -3.87
C PHE A 73 -2.19 13.08 -3.10
N TYR A 74 -2.78 14.26 -3.21
CA TYR A 74 -2.31 15.49 -2.57
C TYR A 74 -3.39 16.03 -1.63
N HIS A 75 -3.00 16.51 -0.46
CA HIS A 75 -3.88 17.27 0.41
C HIS A 75 -3.81 18.76 0.07
N ASP A 76 -4.94 19.32 -0.37
CA ASP A 76 -5.11 20.76 -0.47
C ASP A 76 -5.63 21.29 0.87
N ALA A 77 -4.69 21.73 1.72
CA ALA A 77 -5.01 22.24 3.05
C ALA A 77 -5.79 23.55 3.02
N ALA A 78 -5.76 24.31 1.92
CA ALA A 78 -6.49 25.58 1.82
C ALA A 78 -8.00 25.37 1.63
N ASN A 79 -8.38 24.32 0.92
CA ASN A 79 -9.76 23.96 0.65
C ASN A 79 -10.24 22.76 1.49
N ASP A 80 -9.34 22.15 2.27
CA ASP A 80 -9.56 20.93 3.04
C ASP A 80 -10.17 19.80 2.20
N GLU A 81 -9.49 19.46 1.12
CA GLU A 81 -9.89 18.43 0.20
C GLU A 81 -8.70 17.59 -0.28
N LEU A 82 -8.97 16.37 -0.73
CA LEU A 82 -7.97 15.51 -1.33
C LEU A 82 -8.02 15.65 -2.84
N ILE A 83 -6.85 15.82 -3.47
CA ILE A 83 -6.71 15.91 -4.92
C ILE A 83 -5.96 14.68 -5.42
N TYR A 84 -6.53 14.00 -6.42
CA TYR A 84 -5.85 12.97 -7.19
C TYR A 84 -5.59 13.45 -8.61
N THR A 85 -4.32 13.44 -9.04
CA THR A 85 -3.93 13.96 -10.34
C THR A 85 -3.63 12.86 -11.34
N THR A 86 -4.09 13.06 -12.56
CA THR A 86 -3.70 12.28 -13.73
C THR A 86 -3.10 13.22 -14.79
N PRO A 87 -2.37 12.73 -15.81
CA PRO A 87 -1.87 13.59 -16.89
C PRO A 87 -2.94 14.41 -17.62
N THR A 88 -4.19 14.03 -17.54
CA THR A 88 -5.28 14.66 -18.29
C THR A 88 -6.42 15.20 -17.42
N LYS A 89 -6.47 14.88 -16.14
CA LYS A 89 -7.59 15.26 -15.27
C LYS A 89 -7.13 15.48 -13.83
N ILE A 90 -7.84 16.38 -13.17
CA ILE A 90 -7.81 16.56 -11.72
C ILE A 90 -9.08 15.94 -11.17
N VAL A 91 -8.92 15.16 -10.12
CA VAL A 91 -10.01 14.57 -9.34
C VAL A 91 -9.98 15.22 -7.96
N THR A 92 -11.06 15.89 -7.60
CA THR A 92 -11.23 16.57 -6.31
C THR A 92 -12.16 15.74 -5.43
N ILE A 93 -11.72 15.43 -4.22
CA ILE A 93 -12.38 14.54 -3.28
C ILE A 93 -12.57 15.30 -1.95
N PRO A 94 -13.75 15.85 -1.68
CA PRO A 94 -14.04 16.44 -0.38
C PRO A 94 -13.99 15.36 0.72
N PHE A 95 -13.49 15.71 1.90
CA PHE A 95 -13.49 14.79 3.04
C PHE A 95 -14.91 14.47 3.49
N ASP A 96 -15.07 13.31 4.09
CA ASP A 96 -16.34 12.75 4.58
C ASP A 96 -17.47 12.70 3.55
N SER A 97 -17.10 12.69 2.26
CA SER A 97 -18.03 12.68 1.12
C SER A 97 -17.99 11.34 0.37
N GLN A 98 -19.17 10.94 -0.12
CA GLN A 98 -19.30 9.87 -1.11
C GLN A 98 -19.14 10.40 -2.55
N ALA A 99 -19.29 11.72 -2.73
CA ALA A 99 -19.16 12.35 -4.03
C ALA A 99 -17.76 12.89 -4.25
N TYR A 100 -17.29 12.85 -5.50
CA TYR A 100 -16.06 13.44 -5.96
C TYR A 100 -16.22 14.04 -7.35
N TYR A 101 -15.29 14.87 -7.76
CA TYR A 101 -15.35 15.61 -9.01
C TYR A 101 -14.23 15.17 -9.93
N VAL A 102 -14.53 14.99 -11.22
CA VAL A 102 -13.55 14.74 -12.28
C VAL A 102 -13.65 15.89 -13.27
N GLY A 103 -12.84 16.94 -13.09
CA GLY A 103 -13.10 18.25 -13.67
C GLY A 103 -14.46 18.76 -13.19
N ASP A 104 -15.35 19.14 -14.13
CA ASP A 104 -16.71 19.64 -13.81
C ASP A 104 -17.75 18.52 -13.58
N LYS A 105 -17.38 17.25 -13.67
CA LYS A 105 -18.31 16.13 -13.57
C LYS A 105 -18.33 15.53 -12.18
N VAL A 106 -19.49 15.50 -11.55
CA VAL A 106 -19.71 14.81 -10.27
C VAL A 106 -19.81 13.31 -10.51
N LYS A 107 -19.13 12.55 -9.68
CA LYS A 107 -19.25 11.09 -9.52
C LYS A 107 -19.57 10.76 -8.07
N LYS A 108 -20.04 9.55 -7.81
CA LYS A 108 -20.42 9.12 -6.47
C LYS A 108 -20.10 7.66 -6.27
N GLU A 109 -19.53 7.36 -5.11
CA GLU A 109 -19.36 6.01 -4.58
C GLU A 109 -20.48 5.68 -3.57
N HIS A 110 -20.56 4.43 -3.14
CA HIS A 110 -21.50 4.00 -2.11
C HIS A 110 -20.88 4.07 -0.69
N TYR A 111 -19.67 4.58 -0.58
CA TYR A 111 -18.91 4.75 0.66
C TYR A 111 -18.27 6.14 0.71
N VAL A 112 -17.87 6.58 1.89
CA VAL A 112 -17.05 7.79 2.08
C VAL A 112 -15.65 7.52 1.55
N ILE A 113 -15.13 8.39 0.68
CA ILE A 113 -13.87 8.13 -0.04
C ILE A 113 -12.64 8.45 0.81
N ALA A 114 -12.64 9.60 1.47
CA ALA A 114 -11.52 10.06 2.29
C ALA A 114 -12.01 10.61 3.63
N ARG A 115 -11.22 10.43 4.68
CA ARG A 115 -11.53 10.87 6.05
C ARG A 115 -10.32 11.41 6.75
N HIS A 116 -10.54 12.32 7.70
CA HIS A 116 -9.59 12.58 8.76
C HIS A 116 -9.80 11.59 9.90
N ILE A 117 -8.72 11.02 10.42
CA ILE A 117 -8.67 10.21 11.63
C ILE A 117 -7.56 10.80 12.50
N GLY A 118 -7.93 11.58 13.53
CA GLY A 118 -6.98 12.47 14.20
C GLY A 118 -6.45 13.51 13.23
N ASP A 119 -5.13 13.69 13.24
CA ASP A 119 -4.42 14.61 12.34
C ASP A 119 -4.04 13.98 10.99
N GLU A 120 -4.43 12.72 10.77
CA GLU A 120 -4.00 11.93 9.62
C GLU A 120 -5.13 11.76 8.60
N ILE A 121 -4.76 11.61 7.33
CA ILE A 121 -5.69 11.38 6.23
C ILE A 121 -5.73 9.90 5.88
N TYR A 122 -6.94 9.37 5.74
CA TYR A 122 -7.21 8.00 5.33
C TYR A 122 -8.10 7.96 4.09
N ILE A 123 -7.79 7.03 3.18
CA ILE A 123 -8.50 6.88 1.91
C ILE A 123 -9.03 5.45 1.81
N ALA A 124 -10.27 5.30 1.34
CA ALA A 124 -10.93 4.02 1.16
C ALA A 124 -10.12 3.10 0.22
N VAL A 125 -9.87 1.87 0.66
CA VAL A 125 -9.04 0.89 -0.07
C VAL A 125 -9.62 0.59 -1.44
N ASP A 126 -10.95 0.48 -1.56
CA ASP A 126 -11.61 0.21 -2.83
C ASP A 126 -11.40 1.35 -3.84
N PHE A 127 -11.36 2.61 -3.37
CA PHE A 127 -11.05 3.76 -4.23
C PHE A 127 -9.61 3.73 -4.73
N ILE A 128 -8.67 3.28 -3.88
CA ILE A 128 -7.26 3.16 -4.24
C ILE A 128 -7.05 2.00 -5.20
N LYS A 129 -7.75 0.87 -5.01
CA LYS A 129 -7.63 -0.35 -5.82
C LYS A 129 -7.91 -0.11 -7.30
N GLU A 130 -8.79 0.84 -7.63
CA GLU A 130 -9.03 1.25 -9.01
C GLU A 130 -7.87 2.06 -9.63
N ARG A 131 -6.91 2.53 -8.82
CA ARG A 131 -5.88 3.51 -9.18
C ARG A 131 -4.45 3.07 -8.91
N ALA A 132 -4.28 1.92 -8.28
CA ALA A 132 -2.98 1.37 -7.92
C ALA A 132 -2.96 -0.16 -8.10
N ASP A 133 -1.80 -0.67 -8.44
CA ASP A 133 -1.57 -2.09 -8.65
C ASP A 133 -1.20 -2.76 -7.32
N PHE A 134 -2.18 -3.32 -6.65
CA PHE A 134 -2.02 -4.16 -5.46
C PHE A 134 -3.22 -5.07 -5.27
N ILE A 135 -3.01 -6.14 -4.54
CA ILE A 135 -4.08 -6.97 -3.99
C ILE A 135 -4.03 -6.91 -2.47
N TYR A 136 -5.16 -7.14 -1.83
CA TYR A 136 -5.21 -7.22 -0.38
C TYR A 136 -6.16 -8.32 0.08
N GLU A 137 -5.86 -8.85 1.26
CA GLU A 137 -6.69 -9.81 1.98
C GLU A 137 -6.82 -9.37 3.43
N VAL A 138 -8.02 -9.47 3.98
CA VAL A 138 -8.26 -9.23 5.40
C VAL A 138 -8.41 -10.57 6.09
N ARG A 139 -7.61 -10.81 7.10
CA ARG A 139 -7.75 -11.97 7.99
C ARG A 139 -8.16 -11.51 9.38
N THR A 140 -8.88 -12.37 10.07
CA THR A 140 -9.39 -12.13 11.42
C THR A 140 -8.65 -12.99 12.43
N GLU A 141 -8.81 -12.70 13.71
CA GLU A 141 -8.27 -13.48 14.82
C GLU A 141 -6.74 -13.57 14.86
N PRO A 142 -6.02 -12.44 15.01
CA PRO A 142 -6.46 -11.05 15.08
C PRO A 142 -6.67 -10.42 13.70
N TYR A 143 -7.34 -9.25 13.64
CA TYR A 143 -7.49 -8.51 12.40
C TYR A 143 -6.14 -8.07 11.86
N ARG A 144 -5.85 -8.48 10.61
CA ARG A 144 -4.65 -8.12 9.86
C ARG A 144 -4.97 -7.91 8.39
N MET A 145 -4.26 -6.99 7.79
CA MET A 145 -4.39 -6.63 6.38
C MET A 145 -3.12 -7.04 5.64
N LEU A 146 -3.23 -8.03 4.78
CA LEU A 146 -2.15 -8.45 3.90
C LEU A 146 -2.24 -7.64 2.61
N VAL A 147 -1.20 -6.89 2.28
CA VAL A 147 -1.10 -6.10 1.05
C VAL A 147 0.04 -6.68 0.22
N VAL A 148 -0.24 -6.97 -1.05
CA VAL A 148 0.75 -7.54 -1.98
C VAL A 148 0.87 -6.62 -3.18
N THR A 149 2.11 -6.21 -3.46
CA THR A 149 2.52 -5.40 -4.61
C THR A 149 3.56 -6.10 -5.48
N GLU A 150 4.09 -7.23 -5.00
CA GLU A 150 5.04 -8.06 -5.71
C GLU A 150 4.36 -9.35 -6.16
N TYR A 151 4.39 -9.60 -7.46
CA TYR A 151 3.70 -10.73 -8.09
C TYR A 151 4.70 -11.75 -8.63
N GLY A 152 4.21 -12.94 -8.91
CA GLY A 152 5.00 -14.02 -9.48
C GLY A 152 4.89 -15.32 -8.69
N ASP A 153 5.82 -16.21 -8.96
CA ASP A 153 5.87 -17.53 -8.35
C ASP A 153 6.59 -17.47 -7.00
N ARG A 154 5.96 -18.06 -5.99
CA ARG A 154 6.56 -18.27 -4.68
C ARG A 154 6.53 -19.75 -4.34
N GLU A 155 7.67 -20.28 -3.91
CA GLU A 155 7.79 -21.66 -3.50
C GLU A 155 7.46 -21.81 -2.01
N TYR A 156 6.58 -22.76 -1.71
CA TYR A 156 6.20 -23.19 -0.37
C TYR A 156 6.59 -24.65 -0.17
N VAL A 157 6.71 -25.04 1.09
CA VAL A 157 7.12 -26.41 1.44
C VAL A 157 6.00 -27.18 2.12
N HIS A 158 6.01 -28.49 1.89
CA HIS A 158 5.21 -29.43 2.63
C HIS A 158 5.94 -29.87 3.89
N ILE A 159 5.22 -29.88 4.99
CA ILE A 159 5.68 -30.33 6.30
C ILE A 159 5.13 -31.73 6.53
N GLY A 160 5.98 -32.70 6.90
CA GLY A 160 5.51 -34.03 7.26
C GLY A 160 4.49 -34.00 8.41
N ASP A 161 3.61 -35.01 8.46
CA ASP A 161 2.47 -35.08 9.41
C ASP A 161 2.86 -34.83 10.88
N GLU A 162 4.07 -35.28 11.28
CA GLU A 162 4.61 -35.05 12.64
C GLU A 162 5.64 -33.91 12.68
N GLY A 163 5.90 -33.25 11.57
CA GLY A 163 6.84 -32.15 11.46
C GLY A 163 6.39 -31.00 12.37
N THR A 164 7.34 -30.40 13.11
CA THR A 164 7.01 -29.44 14.14
C THR A 164 7.72 -28.11 13.87
N VAL A 165 6.96 -27.09 13.49
CA VAL A 165 7.46 -25.71 13.35
C VAL A 165 7.48 -25.05 14.72
N ARG A 166 8.61 -24.42 15.07
CA ARG A 166 8.87 -23.81 16.38
C ARG A 166 9.21 -22.33 16.25
N THR A 167 9.14 -21.63 17.36
CA THR A 167 9.49 -20.18 17.44
C THR A 167 10.99 -19.93 17.27
N GLY A 168 11.84 -20.94 17.43
CA GLY A 168 13.29 -20.86 17.27
C GLY A 168 13.91 -22.20 16.84
N ALA A 169 15.18 -22.18 16.46
CA ALA A 169 15.93 -23.33 15.95
C ALA A 169 16.37 -24.32 17.06
N SER A 170 15.47 -24.65 17.98
CA SER A 170 15.72 -25.59 19.07
C SER A 170 14.47 -26.42 19.42
N ILE A 171 14.69 -27.69 19.79
CA ILE A 171 13.62 -28.52 20.34
C ILE A 171 13.07 -28.00 21.68
N LYS A 172 13.70 -26.99 22.27
CA LYS A 172 13.26 -26.35 23.51
C LYS A 172 12.33 -25.18 23.27
N ASP A 173 12.27 -24.68 22.05
CA ASP A 173 11.41 -23.59 21.70
C ASP A 173 9.96 -24.06 21.53
N GLU A 174 9.03 -23.15 21.67
CA GLU A 174 7.59 -23.40 21.64
C GLU A 174 7.13 -23.79 20.21
N ILE A 175 6.01 -24.48 20.14
CA ILE A 175 5.46 -25.00 18.89
C ILE A 175 4.47 -23.98 18.31
N LEU A 176 4.69 -23.58 17.04
CA LEU A 176 3.79 -22.76 16.25
C LEU A 176 2.78 -23.61 15.47
N ALA A 177 3.23 -24.69 14.83
CA ALA A 177 2.41 -25.55 14.01
C ALA A 177 2.93 -26.99 14.01
N ILE A 178 2.06 -27.94 13.68
CA ILE A 178 2.40 -29.36 13.46
C ILE A 178 1.81 -29.78 12.12
N GLY A 179 2.63 -30.37 11.24
CA GLY A 179 2.24 -30.70 9.89
C GLY A 179 1.89 -29.46 9.05
N ASP A 180 1.27 -29.66 7.90
CA ASP A 180 0.84 -28.57 7.02
C ASP A 180 -0.32 -27.74 7.59
N ASP A 181 -1.21 -28.35 8.34
CA ASP A 181 -2.33 -27.73 9.10
C ASP A 181 -3.05 -26.56 8.36
N GLY A 182 -3.05 -26.60 7.00
CA GLY A 182 -3.62 -25.57 6.13
C GLY A 182 -2.81 -24.27 6.05
N ILE A 183 -1.60 -24.25 6.57
CA ILE A 183 -0.71 -23.07 6.58
C ILE A 183 0.36 -23.26 5.49
N TYR A 184 0.57 -22.23 4.68
CA TYR A 184 1.61 -22.23 3.66
C TYR A 184 2.89 -21.61 4.21
N TRP A 185 3.96 -22.40 4.19
CA TRP A 185 5.28 -22.01 4.69
C TRP A 185 6.27 -21.91 3.53
N ALA A 186 6.92 -20.74 3.40
CA ALA A 186 8.01 -20.54 2.45
C ALA A 186 9.36 -20.59 3.18
N VAL A 187 10.36 -21.17 2.54
CA VAL A 187 11.73 -21.19 3.06
C VAL A 187 12.35 -19.81 2.92
N THR A 188 12.89 -19.30 4.01
CA THR A 188 13.59 -18.00 4.05
C THR A 188 15.04 -18.11 4.50
N GLY A 189 15.42 -19.24 5.11
CA GLY A 189 16.79 -19.49 5.53
C GLY A 189 17.05 -20.97 5.78
N ASP A 190 18.32 -21.37 5.76
CA ASP A 190 18.79 -22.72 6.08
C ASP A 190 20.02 -22.62 6.97
N ASP A 191 20.00 -23.25 8.13
CA ASP A 191 21.10 -23.35 9.08
C ASP A 191 21.45 -24.84 9.32
N GLY A 192 21.47 -25.61 8.25
CA GLY A 192 21.86 -27.02 8.22
C GLY A 192 20.81 -27.95 8.83
N ASP A 193 20.81 -28.14 10.13
CA ASP A 193 19.84 -29.01 10.83
C ASP A 193 18.43 -28.41 10.91
N TRP A 194 18.34 -27.08 10.76
CA TRP A 194 17.09 -26.31 10.86
C TRP A 194 16.88 -25.45 9.63
N THR A 195 15.65 -25.40 9.15
CA THR A 195 15.22 -24.52 8.07
C THR A 195 14.30 -23.43 8.64
N GLU A 196 14.61 -22.18 8.32
CA GLU A 196 13.76 -21.05 8.65
C GLU A 196 12.62 -20.93 7.63
N LEU A 197 11.41 -20.78 8.14
CA LEU A 197 10.18 -20.68 7.38
C LEU A 197 9.43 -19.40 7.69
N THR A 198 8.72 -18.86 6.71
CA THR A 198 7.79 -17.74 6.92
C THR A 198 6.45 -18.02 6.27
N THR A 199 5.39 -17.40 6.82
CA THR A 199 4.06 -17.35 6.21
C THR A 199 3.81 -16.01 5.57
N ASP A 200 2.78 -15.92 4.71
CA ASP A 200 2.31 -14.63 4.17
C ASP A 200 1.75 -13.71 5.25
N ASP A 201 1.41 -14.27 6.40
CA ASP A 201 0.98 -13.55 7.61
C ASP A 201 2.13 -12.94 8.44
N GLY A 202 3.37 -13.06 7.95
CA GLY A 202 4.54 -12.53 8.65
C GLY A 202 4.99 -13.36 9.86
N ILE A 203 4.51 -14.60 10.00
CA ILE A 203 4.96 -15.50 11.05
C ILE A 203 6.26 -16.15 10.60
N ARG A 204 7.28 -16.09 11.45
CA ARG A 204 8.56 -16.75 11.25
C ARG A 204 8.66 -17.94 12.19
N GLY A 205 9.06 -19.09 11.66
CA GLY A 205 9.26 -20.31 12.42
C GLY A 205 10.46 -21.11 11.93
N TYR A 206 10.80 -22.15 12.68
CA TYR A 206 11.94 -23.04 12.40
C TYR A 206 11.49 -24.50 12.47
N ILE A 207 11.91 -25.28 11.48
CA ILE A 207 11.66 -26.70 11.44
C ILE A 207 12.96 -27.48 11.25
N ARG A 208 13.02 -28.72 11.71
CA ARG A 208 14.14 -29.56 11.34
C ARG A 208 14.08 -29.86 9.85
N THR A 209 15.17 -29.60 9.12
CA THR A 209 15.25 -29.76 7.66
C THR A 209 14.76 -31.13 7.17
N LYS A 210 15.04 -32.19 7.94
CA LYS A 210 14.59 -33.57 7.65
C LYS A 210 13.07 -33.81 7.75
N GLU A 211 12.31 -32.88 8.31
CA GLU A 211 10.85 -32.95 8.49
C GLU A 211 10.10 -32.27 7.34
N LEU A 212 10.83 -31.73 6.34
CA LEU A 212 10.27 -31.21 5.10
C LEU A 212 10.07 -32.35 4.08
N GLU A 213 8.91 -32.38 3.43
CA GLU A 213 8.50 -33.46 2.52
C GLU A 213 8.35 -33.02 1.05
N GLY A 214 8.93 -31.90 0.67
CA GLY A 214 8.86 -31.39 -0.69
C GLY A 214 8.37 -29.96 -0.78
N SER A 215 8.13 -29.49 -1.99
CA SER A 215 7.70 -28.12 -2.24
C SER A 215 6.62 -28.05 -3.31
N PHE A 216 5.90 -26.92 -3.33
CA PHE A 216 4.94 -26.57 -4.35
C PHE A 216 5.00 -25.07 -4.62
N THR A 217 4.55 -24.67 -5.81
CA THR A 217 4.58 -23.26 -6.22
C THR A 217 3.17 -22.67 -6.20
N VAL A 218 3.04 -21.47 -5.64
CA VAL A 218 1.84 -20.64 -5.76
C VAL A 218 2.19 -19.40 -6.57
N THR A 219 1.43 -19.17 -7.64
CA THR A 219 1.57 -17.96 -8.47
C THR A 219 0.62 -16.89 -7.97
N THR A 220 1.16 -15.75 -7.56
CA THR A 220 0.37 -14.56 -7.25
C THR A 220 0.34 -13.64 -8.46
N ALA A 221 -0.84 -13.20 -8.88
CA ALA A 221 -1.03 -12.30 -10.01
C ALA A 221 -2.15 -11.29 -9.70
N ASN A 222 -2.08 -10.13 -10.36
CA ASN A 222 -3.14 -9.13 -10.36
C ASN A 222 -3.59 -8.85 -11.79
N ASP A 223 -4.85 -8.55 -11.98
CA ASP A 223 -5.45 -8.18 -13.27
C ASP A 223 -5.55 -6.66 -13.46
N TYR A 224 -4.92 -5.87 -12.59
CA TYR A 224 -4.91 -4.42 -12.69
C TYR A 224 -4.35 -3.96 -14.04
N GLN A 225 -5.11 -3.08 -14.70
CA GLN A 225 -4.69 -2.46 -15.95
C GLN A 225 -4.41 -0.98 -15.70
N ALA A 226 -3.13 -0.64 -15.69
CA ALA A 226 -2.73 0.76 -15.55
C ALA A 226 -3.31 1.60 -16.69
N PRO A 227 -3.93 2.76 -16.40
CA PRO A 227 -4.44 3.63 -17.44
C PRO A 227 -3.31 4.08 -18.39
N ILE A 228 -3.53 3.92 -19.68
CA ILE A 228 -2.60 4.39 -20.71
C ILE A 228 -2.88 5.87 -20.98
N TYR A 229 -1.91 6.71 -20.70
CA TYR A 229 -1.97 8.13 -21.02
C TYR A 229 -1.09 8.42 -22.24
N THR A 230 -1.68 8.99 -23.27
CA THR A 230 -0.92 9.46 -24.43
C THR A 230 -0.30 10.81 -24.08
N SER A 231 1.02 10.86 -24.03
CA SER A 231 1.74 12.13 -23.93
C SER A 231 1.60 12.92 -25.23
N VAL A 232 1.48 14.25 -25.13
CA VAL A 232 1.59 15.12 -26.28
C VAL A 232 3.05 15.03 -26.76
N SER A 233 3.27 14.38 -27.91
CA SER A 233 4.58 14.31 -28.54
C SER A 233 4.56 15.14 -29.81
N ARG A 234 5.63 15.90 -30.05
CA ARG A 234 5.87 16.60 -31.33
C ARG A 234 6.86 15.78 -32.15
N LYS A 235 6.58 15.62 -33.44
CA LYS A 235 7.51 14.94 -34.38
C LYS A 235 8.72 15.80 -34.70
N ASP A 236 8.58 17.12 -34.59
CA ASP A 236 9.63 18.08 -34.93
C ASP A 236 10.51 18.37 -33.70
N LYS A 237 11.75 18.80 -34.00
CA LYS A 237 12.64 19.28 -32.93
C LYS A 237 12.01 20.48 -32.24
N VAL A 238 12.05 20.45 -30.90
CA VAL A 238 11.59 21.56 -30.08
C VAL A 238 12.70 22.60 -29.96
N ASN A 239 12.45 23.80 -30.48
CA ASN A 239 13.27 24.96 -30.24
C ASN A 239 12.46 25.95 -29.41
N MET A 240 12.72 25.95 -28.11
CA MET A 240 11.94 26.68 -27.12
C MET A 240 12.70 27.88 -26.59
N VAL A 241 11.97 28.96 -26.40
CA VAL A 241 12.45 30.17 -25.70
C VAL A 241 11.57 30.48 -24.49
N TRP A 242 12.19 31.06 -23.49
CA TRP A 242 11.51 31.56 -22.30
C TRP A 242 11.25 33.05 -22.53
N HIS A 243 9.99 33.45 -22.36
CA HIS A 243 9.61 34.87 -22.41
C HIS A 243 9.36 35.35 -20.99
N ALA A 244 10.27 36.18 -20.46
CA ALA A 244 10.12 36.74 -19.11
C ALA A 244 9.07 37.87 -19.18
N VAL A 245 8.02 37.71 -18.37
CA VAL A 245 6.94 38.69 -18.22
C VAL A 245 7.03 39.28 -16.81
N TYR A 246 7.42 40.54 -16.69
CA TYR A 246 7.56 41.25 -15.43
C TYR A 246 6.37 42.16 -15.13
N ASP A 247 5.67 42.59 -16.18
CA ASP A 247 4.47 43.40 -16.09
C ASP A 247 3.50 43.13 -17.27
N LEU A 248 2.32 43.76 -17.22
CA LEU A 248 1.29 43.58 -18.25
C LEU A 248 1.73 44.07 -19.65
N ASN A 249 2.67 45.03 -19.74
CA ASN A 249 3.15 45.55 -20.99
C ASN A 249 4.11 44.57 -21.70
N ASP A 250 4.82 43.76 -20.91
CA ASP A 250 5.71 42.72 -21.44
C ASP A 250 4.94 41.64 -22.20
N ASN A 251 3.69 41.40 -21.82
CA ASN A 251 2.84 40.42 -22.44
C ASN A 251 2.63 40.67 -23.96
N GLY A 252 2.48 41.93 -24.34
CA GLY A 252 2.33 42.34 -25.75
C GLY A 252 3.61 42.23 -26.58
N LYS A 253 4.79 42.24 -25.92
CA LYS A 253 6.09 42.18 -26.61
C LYS A 253 6.39 40.82 -27.26
N ILE A 254 5.68 39.77 -26.83
CA ILE A 254 5.90 38.40 -27.35
C ILE A 254 5.79 38.34 -28.88
N TYR A 255 4.85 39.05 -29.47
CA TYR A 255 4.64 39.02 -30.94
C TYR A 255 5.84 39.61 -31.70
N SER A 256 6.36 40.76 -31.26
CA SER A 256 7.52 41.40 -31.89
C SER A 256 8.81 40.58 -31.66
N LEU A 257 8.94 39.88 -30.56
CA LEU A 257 10.07 38.98 -30.28
C LEU A 257 10.02 37.74 -31.17
N LEU A 258 8.85 37.18 -31.39
CA LEU A 258 8.65 36.02 -32.25
C LEU A 258 8.85 36.35 -33.74
N ASP A 259 8.43 37.52 -34.17
CA ASP A 259 8.68 37.98 -35.56
C ASP A 259 10.16 38.09 -35.86
N ALA A 260 10.99 38.43 -34.88
CA ALA A 260 12.43 38.52 -34.99
C ALA A 260 13.16 37.17 -34.79
N ALA A 261 12.53 36.20 -34.15
CA ALA A 261 13.15 34.94 -33.77
C ALA A 261 12.91 33.84 -34.82
N GLN A 262 13.92 33.59 -35.66
CA GLN A 262 13.84 32.50 -36.63
C GLN A 262 14.01 31.12 -35.99
N GLY A 263 13.12 30.18 -36.37
CA GLY A 263 13.22 28.78 -35.98
C GLY A 263 12.65 28.45 -34.59
N VAL A 264 12.13 29.40 -33.85
CA VAL A 264 11.41 29.14 -32.58
C VAL A 264 10.05 28.58 -32.89
N ASN A 265 9.70 27.46 -32.24
CA ASN A 265 8.42 26.80 -32.43
C ASN A 265 7.67 26.53 -31.11
N VAL A 266 8.28 26.86 -29.97
CA VAL A 266 7.65 26.82 -28.63
C VAL A 266 8.06 28.04 -27.83
N VAL A 267 7.11 28.66 -27.13
CA VAL A 267 7.39 29.76 -26.22
C VAL A 267 6.84 29.38 -24.83
N SER A 268 7.64 29.57 -23.79
CA SER A 268 7.25 29.39 -22.40
C SER A 268 7.24 30.76 -21.69
N PRO A 269 6.10 31.44 -21.59
CA PRO A 269 6.02 32.70 -20.90
C PRO A 269 5.91 32.51 -19.38
N THR A 270 6.53 33.41 -18.61
CA THR A 270 6.47 33.40 -17.14
C THR A 270 5.27 34.20 -16.64
N TRP A 271 4.05 33.74 -16.94
CA TRP A 271 2.82 34.44 -16.58
C TRP A 271 2.45 34.31 -15.11
N TYR A 272 2.96 33.28 -14.45
CA TYR A 272 2.65 33.03 -13.04
C TYR A 272 3.86 33.37 -12.19
N GLN A 273 3.63 34.25 -11.20
CA GLN A 273 4.61 34.55 -10.17
C GLN A 273 4.07 34.04 -8.84
N GLN A 274 4.87 33.27 -8.14
CA GLN A 274 4.55 32.90 -6.75
C GLN A 274 4.80 34.11 -5.88
N ILE A 275 3.75 34.64 -5.28
CA ILE A 275 3.84 35.67 -4.24
C ILE A 275 3.92 34.94 -2.92
N GLY A 276 5.06 35.09 -2.20
CA GLY A 276 5.34 34.48 -0.91
C GLY A 276 4.52 35.05 0.22
#